data_3d3385eaac1547ef3f58571964db331e
#
_entry.id   3d3385eaac1547ef3f58571964db331e
#
_cell.length_a   1.000
_cell.length_b   1.000
_cell.length_c   1.000
_cell.angle_alpha   90.00
_cell.angle_beta   90.00
_cell.angle_gamma   90.00
#
_symmetry.space_group_name_H-M   'P 1'
#
loop_
_entity.id
_entity.type
_entity.pdbx_description
1 polymer ?
#
loop_
_entity_poly.entity_id
_entity_poly.type
_entity_poly.pdbx_seq_one_letter_code
_entity_poly.pdbx_strand_id
1 'polypeptide(L)'
;MNEFQLKYGTNPNQKPARIFMADGSDLPVTILNGKPGYINFLDAFNSYQLVRDLKKALGQPAAASFKHVSPAGAAIGLPLDETLRKMYHISAAAELSPLACAYARARGADRMSSFGDWIALSDVCDLATAKLIQHEVSDGIIAPGYDADALEVLKSKKKGNYNIVAIDPDYTPAPLERRTVFGVTFEQGRQDLEISVDTMLQNFVTENKTVTDAQKRDLIMSLIVLKYTQSNSVCYVQDGQTIGVGAGQQSRIHCTRLAGQKADNWQLRHMPKVLDLPFREDISKPNRDNAIDVYIGDTPEDVIGDDVWAETFTVQPAPLTAEEKKAWLSKVTNVALGSDAFFPFGDNIERARRSGVTAIVQPGGSIRDDQGIATCNKYGSAMAFCGIRLFHH
;
A
#
# COMPACT_ATOMS: atom_id res chain seq x y z
N MET A 1 22.58 7.52 19.47
CA MET A 1 21.52 8.00 20.40
C MET A 1 20.72 6.80 20.85
N ASN A 2 20.76 6.46 22.14
CA ASN A 2 20.15 5.23 22.67
C ASN A 2 18.66 5.37 23.04
N GLU A 3 18.13 6.60 23.13
CA GLU A 3 16.69 6.84 23.32
C GLU A 3 16.26 8.18 22.69
N PHE A 4 14.97 8.30 22.39
CA PHE A 4 14.34 9.53 21.93
C PHE A 4 13.03 9.77 22.69
N GLN A 5 12.95 10.93 23.37
CA GLN A 5 11.77 11.33 24.11
C GLN A 5 10.66 11.80 23.18
N LEU A 6 9.45 11.31 23.40
CA LEU A 6 8.27 11.63 22.60
C LEU A 6 7.36 12.60 23.38
N LYS A 7 6.60 13.40 22.64
CA LYS A 7 5.65 14.34 23.24
C LYS A 7 4.55 13.60 24.03
N TYR A 8 4.11 12.46 23.53
CA TYR A 8 3.15 11.53 24.13
C TYR A 8 3.21 10.19 23.38
N GLY A 9 2.57 9.16 23.89
CA GLY A 9 2.44 7.84 23.27
C GLY A 9 1.44 7.84 22.11
N THR A 10 0.60 6.80 22.02
CA THR A 10 -0.43 6.74 20.97
C THR A 10 -1.43 7.89 21.09
N ASN A 11 -1.78 8.28 22.33
CA ASN A 11 -2.74 9.36 22.60
C ASN A 11 -2.11 10.45 23.50
N PRO A 12 -2.60 11.70 23.44
CA PRO A 12 -2.03 12.85 24.19
C PRO A 12 -1.97 12.67 25.72
N ASN A 13 -2.84 11.85 26.28
CA ASN A 13 -2.87 11.53 27.72
C ASN A 13 -1.86 10.45 28.14
N GLN A 14 -1.26 9.74 27.18
CA GLN A 14 -0.28 8.67 27.44
C GLN A 14 1.13 9.23 27.57
N LYS A 15 1.45 9.71 28.79
CA LYS A 15 2.75 10.30 29.15
C LYS A 15 3.29 9.66 30.43
N PRO A 16 4.62 9.52 30.57
CA PRO A 16 5.68 9.85 29.60
C PRO A 16 5.71 8.87 28.43
N ALA A 17 6.41 9.24 27.32
CA ALA A 17 6.60 8.39 26.17
C ALA A 17 8.00 8.54 25.57
N ARG A 18 8.60 7.44 25.14
CA ARG A 18 9.92 7.39 24.48
C ARG A 18 10.06 6.16 23.60
N ILE A 19 11.01 6.20 22.68
CA ILE A 19 11.54 5.00 22.01
C ILE A 19 12.98 4.79 22.47
N PHE A 20 13.39 3.54 22.61
CA PHE A 20 14.74 3.17 23.03
C PHE A 20 15.01 1.70 22.68
N MET A 21 16.30 1.34 22.66
CA MET A 21 16.71 -0.04 22.50
C MET A 21 16.74 -0.75 23.86
N ALA A 22 16.07 -1.90 23.97
CA ALA A 22 15.96 -2.65 25.24
C ALA A 22 17.31 -3.14 25.77
N ASP A 23 18.30 -3.34 24.91
CA ASP A 23 19.67 -3.74 25.25
C ASP A 23 20.61 -2.55 25.57
N GLY A 24 20.09 -1.31 25.50
CA GLY A 24 20.83 -0.07 25.73
C GLY A 24 21.72 0.39 24.58
N SER A 25 21.70 -0.31 23.44
CA SER A 25 22.39 0.12 22.22
C SER A 25 21.79 1.40 21.62
N ASP A 26 22.46 1.97 20.64
CA ASP A 26 21.91 3.11 19.91
C ASP A 26 20.72 2.71 19.03
N LEU A 27 19.78 3.64 18.86
CA LEU A 27 18.66 3.48 17.92
C LEU A 27 19.20 3.33 16.49
N PRO A 28 18.62 2.44 15.68
CA PRO A 28 19.05 2.23 14.29
C PRO A 28 18.63 3.38 13.35
N VAL A 29 18.23 4.51 13.91
CA VAL A 29 17.74 5.68 13.15
C VAL A 29 18.38 6.97 13.61
N THR A 30 18.51 7.90 12.65
CA THR A 30 18.90 9.29 12.89
C THR A 30 17.77 10.21 12.41
N ILE A 31 17.30 11.11 13.28
CA ILE A 31 16.30 12.11 12.92
C ILE A 31 17.03 13.28 12.29
N LEU A 32 16.85 13.47 10.98
CA LEU A 32 17.51 14.53 10.21
C LEU A 32 16.72 15.85 10.26
N ASN A 33 15.41 15.78 10.46
CA ASN A 33 14.54 16.94 10.58
C ASN A 33 13.22 16.56 11.29
N GLY A 34 12.55 17.55 11.89
CA GLY A 34 11.25 17.39 12.52
C GLY A 34 11.30 16.75 13.92
N LYS A 35 10.14 16.32 14.39
CA LYS A 35 9.94 15.64 15.69
C LYS A 35 8.89 14.55 15.52
N PRO A 36 9.25 13.38 14.98
CA PRO A 36 8.32 12.27 14.80
C PRO A 36 7.68 11.84 16.12
N GLY A 37 6.38 11.54 16.08
CA GLY A 37 5.63 11.02 17.22
C GLY A 37 5.64 9.48 17.29
N TYR A 38 4.96 8.96 18.30
CA TYR A 38 4.88 7.52 18.58
C TYR A 38 4.35 6.73 17.38
N ILE A 39 3.20 7.15 16.81
CA ILE A 39 2.59 6.48 15.66
C ILE A 39 3.48 6.61 14.42
N ASN A 40 4.15 7.76 14.24
CA ASN A 40 5.08 7.95 13.12
C ASN A 40 6.21 6.92 13.13
N PHE A 41 6.77 6.59 14.30
CA PHE A 41 7.80 5.57 14.41
C PHE A 41 7.27 4.15 14.19
N LEU A 42 6.03 3.85 14.62
CA LEU A 42 5.39 2.57 14.28
C LEU A 42 5.23 2.42 12.76
N ASP A 43 4.73 3.46 12.08
CA ASP A 43 4.62 3.47 10.62
C ASP A 43 6.00 3.38 9.96
N ALA A 44 7.00 4.13 10.45
CA ALA A 44 8.35 4.15 9.91
C ALA A 44 9.01 2.77 9.93
N PHE A 45 9.01 2.11 11.08
CA PHE A 45 9.68 0.81 11.22
C PHE A 45 8.97 -0.32 10.48
N ASN A 46 7.63 -0.34 10.49
CA ASN A 46 6.87 -1.35 9.73
C ASN A 46 7.02 -1.15 8.22
N SER A 47 6.87 0.08 7.74
CA SER A 47 6.98 0.40 6.31
C SER A 47 8.38 0.16 5.75
N TYR A 48 9.43 0.47 6.53
CA TYR A 48 10.81 0.23 6.08
C TYR A 48 11.11 -1.26 5.91
N GLN A 49 10.65 -2.10 6.84
CA GLN A 49 10.80 -3.55 6.70
C GLN A 49 10.12 -4.05 5.42
N LEU A 50 8.92 -3.56 5.12
CA LEU A 50 8.18 -3.92 3.92
C LEU A 50 8.97 -3.56 2.65
N VAL A 51 9.47 -2.34 2.50
CA VAL A 51 10.20 -1.93 1.29
C VAL A 51 11.54 -2.62 1.16
N ARG A 52 12.22 -2.93 2.27
CA ARG A 52 13.44 -3.72 2.30
C ARG A 52 13.20 -5.15 1.79
N ASP A 53 12.12 -5.80 2.26
CA ASP A 53 11.76 -7.14 1.82
C ASP A 53 11.33 -7.15 0.35
N LEU A 54 10.58 -6.14 -0.13
CA LEU A 54 10.23 -6.00 -1.55
C LEU A 54 11.47 -5.88 -2.43
N LYS A 55 12.41 -4.99 -2.06
CA LYS A 55 13.66 -4.83 -2.81
C LYS A 55 14.48 -6.13 -2.84
N LYS A 56 14.59 -6.81 -1.70
CA LYS A 56 15.31 -8.09 -1.60
C LYS A 56 14.70 -9.17 -2.49
N ALA A 57 13.38 -9.30 -2.47
CA ALA A 57 12.68 -10.35 -3.20
C ALA A 57 12.57 -10.09 -4.71
N LEU A 58 12.42 -8.83 -5.12
CA LEU A 58 12.08 -8.46 -6.49
C LEU A 58 13.19 -7.72 -7.25
N GLY A 59 14.29 -7.37 -6.57
CA GLY A 59 15.49 -6.77 -7.18
C GLY A 59 15.27 -5.35 -7.75
N GLN A 60 14.20 -4.67 -7.34
CA GLN A 60 13.83 -3.34 -7.81
C GLN A 60 13.73 -2.36 -6.63
N PRO A 61 14.04 -1.06 -6.81
CA PRO A 61 13.69 -0.06 -5.81
C PRO A 61 12.21 -0.15 -5.43
N ALA A 62 11.90 0.02 -4.16
CA ALA A 62 10.55 -0.10 -3.63
C ALA A 62 10.19 1.09 -2.74
N ALA A 63 8.89 1.41 -2.70
CA ALA A 63 8.33 2.42 -1.82
C ALA A 63 7.01 1.93 -1.20
N ALA A 64 6.67 2.50 -0.05
CA ALA A 64 5.40 2.27 0.61
C ALA A 64 4.82 3.58 1.18
N SER A 65 3.50 3.64 1.19
CA SER A 65 2.68 4.65 1.86
C SER A 65 1.99 3.96 3.02
N PHE A 66 2.28 4.38 4.25
CA PHE A 66 1.75 3.78 5.47
C PHE A 66 0.86 4.74 6.24
N LYS A 67 -0.19 4.21 6.84
CA LYS A 67 -1.05 4.95 7.73
C LYS A 67 -1.73 4.01 8.73
N HIS A 68 -1.73 4.39 10.01
CA HIS A 68 -2.30 3.55 11.08
C HIS A 68 -1.69 2.13 11.11
N VAL A 69 -0.37 2.06 10.98
CA VAL A 69 0.43 0.82 11.05
C VAL A 69 0.02 -0.23 10.00
N SER A 70 -0.45 0.23 8.84
CA SER A 70 -0.78 -0.63 7.70
C SER A 70 -0.47 0.08 6.38
N PRO A 71 -0.11 -0.64 5.31
CA PRO A 71 0.11 -0.04 4.02
C PRO A 71 -1.21 0.44 3.40
N ALA A 72 -1.27 1.72 3.04
CA ALA A 72 -2.26 2.25 2.09
C ALA A 72 -1.88 1.81 0.67
N GLY A 73 -0.58 1.70 0.40
CA GLY A 73 -0.04 1.19 -0.84
C GLY A 73 1.44 0.89 -0.76
N ALA A 74 1.89 0.02 -1.68
CA ALA A 74 3.29 -0.31 -1.88
C ALA A 74 3.54 -0.60 -3.37
N ALA A 75 4.76 -0.36 -3.85
CA ALA A 75 5.11 -0.60 -5.24
C ALA A 75 6.62 -0.77 -5.43
N ILE A 76 6.98 -1.35 -6.56
CA ILE A 76 8.34 -1.38 -7.09
C ILE A 76 8.52 -0.38 -8.24
N GLY A 77 9.77 -0.09 -8.60
CA GLY A 77 10.16 0.98 -9.52
C GLY A 77 9.93 0.69 -11.00
N LEU A 78 8.74 0.23 -11.39
CA LEU A 78 8.38 0.08 -12.79
C LEU A 78 7.97 1.44 -13.40
N PRO A 79 8.29 1.70 -14.68
CA PRO A 79 7.95 2.95 -15.35
C PRO A 79 6.45 3.27 -15.29
N LEU A 80 6.10 4.55 -15.30
CA LEU A 80 4.72 5.01 -15.44
C LEU A 80 4.44 5.36 -16.91
N ASP A 81 3.34 4.81 -17.43
CA ASP A 81 2.78 5.26 -18.71
C ASP A 81 2.05 6.61 -18.58
N GLU A 82 1.55 7.14 -19.69
CA GLU A 82 0.86 8.43 -19.72
C GLU A 82 -0.42 8.44 -18.87
N THR A 83 -1.15 7.32 -18.84
CA THR A 83 -2.38 7.17 -18.06
C THR A 83 -2.10 7.24 -16.56
N LEU A 84 -1.11 6.50 -16.09
CA LEU A 84 -0.70 6.53 -14.68
C LEU A 84 -0.15 7.90 -14.29
N ARG A 85 0.63 8.56 -15.16
CA ARG A 85 1.11 9.93 -14.91
C ARG A 85 -0.06 10.90 -14.72
N LYS A 86 -1.06 10.84 -15.60
CA LYS A 86 -2.27 11.66 -15.51
C LYS A 86 -3.06 11.37 -14.24
N MET A 87 -3.26 10.08 -13.94
CA MET A 87 -3.99 9.61 -12.76
C MET A 87 -3.32 10.03 -11.44
N TYR A 88 -1.99 10.11 -11.41
CA TYR A 88 -1.21 10.51 -10.24
C TYR A 88 -0.83 12.00 -10.23
N HIS A 89 -1.38 12.79 -11.13
CA HIS A 89 -1.13 14.24 -11.27
C HIS A 89 0.36 14.57 -11.44
N ILE A 90 1.07 13.77 -12.25
CA ILE A 90 2.49 13.94 -12.57
C ILE A 90 2.62 14.51 -13.98
N SER A 91 3.40 15.59 -14.10
CA SER A 91 3.67 16.21 -15.41
C SER A 91 4.30 15.21 -16.39
N ALA A 92 3.88 15.26 -17.65
CA ALA A 92 4.51 14.46 -18.71
C ALA A 92 6.00 14.78 -18.88
N ALA A 93 6.42 16.02 -18.59
CA ALA A 93 7.80 16.46 -18.65
C ALA A 93 8.65 16.10 -17.42
N ALA A 94 8.06 15.51 -16.36
CA ALA A 94 8.80 15.13 -15.17
C ALA A 94 9.72 13.95 -15.46
N GLU A 95 11.01 14.11 -15.17
CA GLU A 95 11.97 13.01 -15.18
C GLU A 95 11.83 12.21 -13.89
N LEU A 96 11.63 10.90 -14.01
CA LEU A 96 11.39 10.00 -12.89
C LEU A 96 12.50 8.94 -12.83
N SER A 97 13.15 8.84 -11.69
CA SER A 97 13.99 7.69 -11.37
C SER A 97 13.12 6.44 -11.09
N PRO A 98 13.69 5.23 -11.09
CA PRO A 98 12.95 4.04 -10.66
C PRO A 98 12.36 4.18 -9.24
N LEU A 99 13.07 4.85 -8.32
CA LEU A 99 12.58 5.10 -6.96
C LEU A 99 11.40 6.08 -6.95
N ALA A 100 11.46 7.13 -7.77
CA ALA A 100 10.35 8.06 -7.96
C ALA A 100 9.11 7.36 -8.55
N CYS A 101 9.31 6.43 -9.50
CA CYS A 101 8.24 5.59 -10.01
C CYS A 101 7.62 4.70 -8.93
N ALA A 102 8.45 4.05 -8.09
CA ALA A 102 7.96 3.25 -6.97
C ALA A 102 7.11 4.07 -6.01
N TYR A 103 7.59 5.26 -5.63
CA TYR A 103 6.84 6.17 -4.76
C TYR A 103 5.50 6.62 -5.38
N ALA A 104 5.52 7.04 -6.63
CA ALA A 104 4.30 7.48 -7.32
C ALA A 104 3.24 6.36 -7.38
N ARG A 105 3.65 5.13 -7.67
CA ARG A 105 2.79 3.94 -7.69
C ARG A 105 2.30 3.56 -6.30
N ALA A 106 3.16 3.56 -5.29
CA ALA A 106 2.79 3.23 -3.91
C ALA A 106 1.72 4.18 -3.37
N ARG A 107 1.94 5.49 -3.53
CA ARG A 107 0.95 6.51 -3.13
C ARG A 107 -0.29 6.46 -4.01
N GLY A 108 -0.14 6.16 -5.29
CA GLY A 108 -1.20 6.07 -6.29
C GLY A 108 -2.16 4.90 -6.08
N ALA A 109 -1.77 3.89 -5.29
CA ALA A 109 -2.60 2.73 -4.99
C ALA A 109 -3.92 3.10 -4.29
N ASP A 110 -3.85 4.01 -3.33
CA ASP A 110 -5.00 4.56 -2.61
C ASP A 110 -4.70 6.00 -2.19
N ARG A 111 -4.98 6.94 -3.07
CA ARG A 111 -4.65 8.35 -2.85
C ARG A 111 -5.42 8.98 -1.70
N MET A 112 -6.62 8.46 -1.39
CA MET A 112 -7.42 8.93 -0.25
C MET A 112 -6.78 8.52 1.08
N SER A 113 -6.42 7.25 1.22
CA SER A 113 -5.76 6.75 2.44
C SER A 113 -4.33 7.29 2.59
N SER A 114 -3.65 7.62 1.50
CA SER A 114 -2.28 8.17 1.51
C SER A 114 -2.21 9.65 1.89
N PHE A 115 -3.31 10.35 2.07
CA PHE A 115 -3.32 11.72 2.58
C PHE A 115 -2.86 11.75 4.04
N GLY A 116 -1.72 12.39 4.31
CA GLY A 116 -1.10 12.41 5.64
C GLY A 116 -0.42 11.11 6.03
N ASP A 117 0.11 10.38 5.06
CA ASP A 117 0.84 9.12 5.22
C ASP A 117 2.25 9.27 5.80
N TRP A 118 2.85 8.13 6.11
CA TRP A 118 4.29 7.97 6.31
C TRP A 118 4.89 7.23 5.11
N ILE A 119 5.95 7.80 4.55
CA ILE A 119 6.62 7.28 3.35
C ILE A 119 7.83 6.44 3.76
N ALA A 120 7.98 5.25 3.16
CA ALA A 120 9.22 4.48 3.23
C ALA A 120 9.81 4.25 1.85
N LEU A 121 11.13 4.37 1.76
CA LEU A 121 11.91 4.11 0.56
C LEU A 121 12.96 3.05 0.85
N SER A 122 13.16 2.12 -0.08
CA SER A 122 14.19 1.06 0.04
C SER A 122 15.60 1.51 -0.26
N ASP A 123 15.74 2.67 -0.89
CA ASP A 123 16.99 3.24 -1.39
C ASP A 123 17.19 4.68 -0.92
N VAL A 124 18.40 5.21 -1.12
CA VAL A 124 18.68 6.61 -0.87
C VAL A 124 17.74 7.48 -1.69
N CYS A 125 17.06 8.41 -1.00
CA CYS A 125 16.09 9.31 -1.62
C CYS A 125 16.81 10.27 -2.57
N ASP A 126 16.51 10.16 -3.87
CA ASP A 126 17.02 11.05 -4.90
C ASP A 126 16.17 12.31 -5.08
N LEU A 127 16.69 13.28 -5.84
CA LEU A 127 16.02 14.55 -6.12
C LEU A 127 14.68 14.38 -6.84
N ALA A 128 14.57 13.42 -7.78
CA ALA A 128 13.33 13.17 -8.52
C ALA A 128 12.21 12.72 -7.59
N THR A 129 12.53 11.81 -6.67
CA THR A 129 11.61 11.33 -5.62
C THR A 129 11.22 12.43 -4.66
N ALA A 130 12.19 13.22 -4.16
CA ALA A 130 11.94 14.33 -3.25
C ALA A 130 11.01 15.41 -3.86
N LYS A 131 11.17 15.72 -5.14
CA LYS A 131 10.30 16.65 -5.87
C LYS A 131 8.85 16.17 -5.95
N LEU A 132 8.60 14.87 -6.14
CA LEU A 132 7.25 14.33 -6.08
C LEU A 132 6.66 14.46 -4.67
N ILE A 133 7.43 14.07 -3.66
CA ILE A 133 7.03 14.13 -2.24
C ILE A 133 6.73 15.57 -1.82
N GLN A 134 7.45 16.55 -2.33
CA GLN A 134 7.29 17.97 -1.99
C GLN A 134 5.86 18.46 -2.21
N HIS A 135 5.19 17.98 -3.24
CA HIS A 135 3.85 18.40 -3.66
C HIS A 135 2.71 17.57 -3.08
N GLU A 136 3.02 16.60 -2.21
CA GLU A 136 2.03 15.72 -1.59
C GLU A 136 1.91 16.00 -0.09
N VAL A 137 0.75 15.72 0.50
CA VAL A 137 0.53 15.82 1.96
C VAL A 137 0.93 14.52 2.62
N SER A 138 2.02 14.54 3.38
CA SER A 138 2.54 13.40 4.15
C SER A 138 3.07 13.86 5.50
N ASP A 139 3.17 12.95 6.48
CA ASP A 139 3.64 13.27 7.82
C ASP A 139 5.15 13.15 7.97
N GLY A 140 5.76 12.26 7.23
CA GLY A 140 7.20 12.07 7.26
C GLY A 140 7.66 10.98 6.31
N ILE A 141 8.97 10.73 6.36
CA ILE A 141 9.66 9.79 5.49
C ILE A 141 10.78 9.07 6.23
N ILE A 142 10.97 7.80 5.90
CA ILE A 142 12.13 6.99 6.28
C ILE A 142 12.81 6.42 5.04
N ALA A 143 14.13 6.52 4.99
CA ALA A 143 14.97 5.96 3.94
C ALA A 143 16.36 5.63 4.49
N PRO A 144 17.19 4.78 3.83
CA PRO A 144 18.56 4.51 4.25
C PRO A 144 19.47 5.75 4.17
N GLY A 145 19.09 6.76 3.37
CA GLY A 145 19.82 8.02 3.22
C GLY A 145 19.08 8.97 2.29
N TYR A 146 19.67 10.12 2.05
CA TYR A 146 19.12 11.19 1.22
C TYR A 146 20.26 11.89 0.47
N ASP A 147 20.12 12.08 -0.83
CA ASP A 147 21.01 12.97 -1.58
C ASP A 147 20.90 14.40 -1.02
N ALA A 148 21.98 15.18 -1.07
CA ALA A 148 22.02 16.48 -0.42
C ALA A 148 20.92 17.44 -0.91
N ASP A 149 20.68 17.48 -2.22
CA ASP A 149 19.65 18.29 -2.86
C ASP A 149 18.22 17.77 -2.56
N ALA A 150 18.04 16.47 -2.50
CA ALA A 150 16.79 15.84 -2.08
C ALA A 150 16.44 16.21 -0.62
N LEU A 151 17.43 16.15 0.26
CA LEU A 151 17.27 16.51 1.68
C LEU A 151 16.84 17.96 1.85
N GLU A 152 17.45 18.90 1.12
CA GLU A 152 17.07 20.33 1.16
C GLU A 152 15.63 20.55 0.67
N VAL A 153 15.21 19.86 -0.41
CA VAL A 153 13.82 19.91 -0.88
C VAL A 153 12.85 19.42 0.20
N LEU A 154 13.15 18.28 0.84
CA LEU A 154 12.30 17.72 1.89
C LEU A 154 12.25 18.58 3.15
N LYS A 155 13.37 19.15 3.58
CA LYS A 155 13.42 20.08 4.72
C LYS A 155 12.54 21.30 4.53
N SER A 156 12.34 21.78 3.29
CA SER A 156 11.47 22.93 3.02
C SER A 156 9.98 22.68 3.27
N LYS A 157 9.55 21.40 3.33
CA LYS A 157 8.15 21.05 3.58
C LYS A 157 7.68 21.43 4.98
N LYS A 158 6.35 21.60 5.13
CA LYS A 158 5.70 21.95 6.44
C LYS A 158 6.40 23.11 7.14
N LYS A 159 6.82 24.13 6.38
CA LYS A 159 7.54 25.31 6.92
C LYS A 159 8.78 24.91 7.74
N GLY A 160 9.53 23.90 7.26
CA GLY A 160 10.75 23.41 7.90
C GLY A 160 10.54 22.31 8.97
N ASN A 161 9.31 21.85 9.19
CA ASN A 161 8.99 20.88 10.24
C ASN A 161 8.64 19.48 9.71
N TYR A 162 8.96 19.18 8.46
CA TYR A 162 8.71 17.85 7.90
C TYR A 162 9.58 16.79 8.59
N ASN A 163 9.00 15.66 8.95
CA ASN A 163 9.74 14.59 9.63
C ASN A 163 10.59 13.80 8.61
N ILE A 164 11.91 13.80 8.83
CA ILE A 164 12.87 13.08 7.97
C ILE A 164 13.74 12.20 8.85
N VAL A 165 13.68 10.88 8.60
CA VAL A 165 14.39 9.86 9.36
C VAL A 165 15.30 9.07 8.44
N ALA A 166 16.58 8.96 8.77
CA ALA A 166 17.50 8.03 8.15
C ALA A 166 17.60 6.77 9.00
N ILE A 167 17.61 5.59 8.37
CA ILE A 167 17.76 4.29 9.04
C ILE A 167 19.05 3.62 8.57
N ASP A 168 19.73 2.94 9.49
CA ASP A 168 20.85 2.07 9.16
C ASP A 168 20.34 0.87 8.33
N PRO A 169 20.74 0.76 7.04
CA PRO A 169 20.28 -0.33 6.18
C PRO A 169 20.78 -1.70 6.61
N ASP A 170 21.89 -1.75 7.33
CA ASP A 170 22.54 -2.99 7.78
C ASP A 170 22.00 -3.47 9.13
N TYR A 171 21.16 -2.66 9.81
CA TYR A 171 20.58 -3.04 11.08
C TYR A 171 19.70 -4.27 10.96
N THR A 172 19.95 -5.23 11.83
CA THR A 172 19.13 -6.44 11.99
C THR A 172 18.59 -6.50 13.40
N PRO A 173 17.24 -6.53 13.57
CA PRO A 173 16.64 -6.68 14.91
C PRO A 173 17.02 -7.98 15.58
N ALA A 174 16.89 -8.04 16.93
CA ALA A 174 17.06 -9.25 17.69
C ALA A 174 16.15 -10.39 17.20
N PRO A 175 16.55 -11.67 17.38
CA PRO A 175 15.75 -12.81 16.90
C PRO A 175 14.44 -13.00 17.66
N LEU A 176 14.32 -12.43 18.86
CA LEU A 176 13.11 -12.45 19.68
C LEU A 176 12.50 -11.06 19.78
N GLU A 177 11.20 -10.98 19.62
CA GLU A 177 10.43 -9.76 19.82
C GLU A 177 9.48 -9.91 21.01
N ARG A 178 9.23 -8.79 21.70
CA ARG A 178 8.41 -8.72 22.90
C ARG A 178 7.32 -7.67 22.78
N ARG A 179 6.15 -8.01 23.29
CA ARG A 179 5.02 -7.10 23.41
C ARG A 179 4.37 -7.23 24.77
N THR A 180 4.05 -6.13 25.41
CA THR A 180 3.37 -6.13 26.71
C THR A 180 1.92 -5.71 26.55
N VAL A 181 0.99 -6.53 27.04
CA VAL A 181 -0.44 -6.26 27.07
C VAL A 181 -0.96 -6.54 28.48
N PHE A 182 -1.57 -5.59 29.11
CA PHE A 182 -2.10 -5.68 30.49
C PHE A 182 -1.05 -6.16 31.50
N GLY A 183 0.22 -5.71 31.34
CA GLY A 183 1.33 -6.12 32.20
C GLY A 183 1.93 -7.49 31.90
N VAL A 184 1.29 -8.30 31.03
CA VAL A 184 1.82 -9.61 30.60
C VAL A 184 2.69 -9.39 29.35
N THR A 185 3.92 -9.89 29.41
CA THR A 185 4.83 -9.85 28.27
C THR A 185 4.69 -11.11 27.43
N PHE A 186 4.39 -10.89 26.14
CA PHE A 186 4.44 -11.93 25.11
C PHE A 186 5.81 -11.89 24.44
N GLU A 187 6.41 -13.05 24.23
CA GLU A 187 7.69 -13.19 23.53
C GLU A 187 7.54 -14.23 22.42
N GLN A 188 8.06 -13.92 21.24
CA GLN A 188 8.04 -14.84 20.11
C GLN A 188 9.28 -14.63 19.24
N GLY A 189 9.55 -15.58 18.33
CA GLY A 189 10.51 -15.38 17.26
C GLY A 189 10.06 -14.26 16.34
N ARG A 190 11.00 -13.42 15.92
CA ARG A 190 10.73 -12.37 14.92
C ARG A 190 10.29 -13.00 13.60
N GLN A 191 9.35 -12.35 12.92
CA GLN A 191 8.91 -12.77 11.59
C GLN A 191 9.98 -12.41 10.54
N ASP A 192 10.96 -13.28 10.37
CA ASP A 192 12.08 -13.12 9.43
C ASP A 192 11.98 -13.98 8.18
N LEU A 193 10.81 -14.60 7.96
CA LEU A 193 10.53 -15.42 6.79
C LEU A 193 10.82 -14.68 5.48
N GLU A 194 11.68 -15.28 4.65
CA GLU A 194 11.95 -14.82 3.29
C GLU A 194 10.87 -15.32 2.34
N ILE A 195 10.19 -14.38 1.69
CA ILE A 195 9.12 -14.64 0.73
C ILE A 195 9.71 -14.54 -0.68
N SER A 196 9.66 -15.65 -1.42
CA SER A 196 10.15 -15.76 -2.80
C SER A 196 9.28 -16.69 -3.63
N VAL A 197 9.47 -16.69 -4.94
CA VAL A 197 8.79 -17.63 -5.85
C VAL A 197 9.10 -19.08 -5.45
N ASP A 198 10.35 -19.36 -5.14
CA ASP A 198 10.82 -20.71 -4.81
C ASP A 198 10.27 -21.22 -3.47
N THR A 199 9.94 -20.35 -2.54
CA THR A 199 9.39 -20.73 -1.24
C THR A 199 7.87 -20.77 -1.20
N MET A 200 7.18 -19.91 -1.98
CA MET A 200 5.75 -19.65 -1.84
C MET A 200 4.88 -20.20 -3.00
N LEU A 201 5.43 -20.37 -4.20
CA LEU A 201 4.64 -20.68 -5.39
C LEU A 201 4.92 -22.08 -5.96
N GLN A 202 5.24 -23.06 -5.09
CA GLN A 202 5.56 -24.44 -5.53
C GLN A 202 4.33 -25.35 -5.61
N ASN A 203 3.24 -25.01 -4.94
CA ASN A 203 2.06 -25.87 -4.85
C ASN A 203 0.82 -25.21 -5.47
N PHE A 204 0.70 -25.27 -6.81
CA PHE A 204 -0.53 -24.90 -7.51
C PHE A 204 -1.56 -26.01 -7.43
N VAL A 205 -2.71 -25.72 -6.84
CA VAL A 205 -3.77 -26.69 -6.49
C VAL A 205 -4.94 -26.71 -7.46
N THR A 206 -4.99 -25.79 -8.42
CA THR A 206 -6.02 -25.65 -9.46
C THR A 206 -5.65 -26.39 -10.73
N GLU A 207 -6.62 -26.60 -11.63
CA GLU A 207 -6.40 -27.16 -12.97
C GLU A 207 -5.44 -26.29 -13.79
N ASN A 208 -5.70 -24.98 -13.82
CA ASN A 208 -4.75 -24.01 -14.37
C ASN A 208 -3.60 -23.80 -13.38
N LYS A 209 -2.40 -24.18 -13.78
CA LYS A 209 -1.15 -24.00 -13.01
C LYS A 209 -0.21 -22.99 -13.66
N THR A 210 -0.66 -22.38 -14.76
CA THR A 210 0.17 -21.44 -15.53
C THR A 210 -0.06 -20.02 -15.05
N VAL A 211 1.01 -19.38 -14.62
CA VAL A 211 1.06 -17.95 -14.27
C VAL A 211 2.26 -17.31 -14.97
N THR A 212 2.09 -16.08 -15.45
CA THR A 212 3.17 -15.32 -16.06
C THR A 212 4.18 -14.88 -15.01
N ASP A 213 5.38 -14.47 -15.43
CA ASP A 213 6.38 -13.92 -14.49
C ASP A 213 5.91 -12.63 -13.83
N ALA A 214 5.10 -11.82 -14.53
CA ALA A 214 4.45 -10.65 -13.94
C ALA A 214 3.49 -11.05 -12.82
N GLN A 215 2.67 -12.08 -13.03
CA GLN A 215 1.77 -12.60 -12.00
C GLN A 215 2.51 -13.23 -10.82
N LYS A 216 3.61 -13.97 -11.06
CA LYS A 216 4.46 -14.50 -9.97
C LYS A 216 5.02 -13.35 -9.12
N ARG A 217 5.58 -12.33 -9.76
CA ARG A 217 6.06 -11.11 -9.08
C ARG A 217 4.95 -10.49 -8.22
N ASP A 218 3.76 -10.31 -8.79
CA ASP A 218 2.64 -9.65 -8.11
C ASP A 218 2.07 -10.52 -6.97
N LEU A 219 2.07 -11.84 -7.09
CA LEU A 219 1.72 -12.77 -5.99
C LEU A 219 2.73 -12.68 -4.84
N ILE A 220 4.03 -12.67 -5.13
CA ILE A 220 5.08 -12.51 -4.10
C ILE A 220 4.98 -11.16 -3.43
N MET A 221 4.76 -10.10 -4.20
CA MET A 221 4.55 -8.76 -3.67
C MET A 221 3.35 -8.72 -2.71
N SER A 222 2.23 -9.38 -3.07
CA SER A 222 1.04 -9.42 -2.22
C SER A 222 1.33 -10.04 -0.84
N LEU A 223 2.09 -11.14 -0.79
CA LEU A 223 2.46 -11.79 0.47
C LEU A 223 3.40 -10.91 1.32
N ILE A 224 4.37 -10.24 0.69
CA ILE A 224 5.28 -9.32 1.41
C ILE A 224 4.49 -8.16 2.01
N VAL A 225 3.55 -7.58 1.28
CA VAL A 225 2.68 -6.50 1.78
C VAL A 225 1.84 -7.00 2.96
N LEU A 226 1.28 -8.21 2.87
CA LEU A 226 0.45 -8.80 3.92
C LEU A 226 1.23 -9.13 5.19
N LYS A 227 2.53 -9.48 5.09
CA LYS A 227 3.41 -9.69 6.25
C LYS A 227 3.45 -8.47 7.19
N TYR A 228 3.16 -7.28 6.68
CA TYR A 228 3.19 -6.00 7.40
C TYR A 228 1.82 -5.31 7.47
N THR A 229 0.74 -6.04 7.20
CA THR A 229 -0.63 -5.51 7.21
C THR A 229 -1.43 -6.11 8.36
N GLN A 230 -2.10 -5.29 9.15
CA GLN A 230 -2.94 -5.73 10.27
C GLN A 230 -3.99 -6.75 9.82
N SER A 231 -4.03 -7.90 10.48
CA SER A 231 -4.93 -9.01 10.13
C SER A 231 -6.38 -8.76 10.58
N ASN A 232 -7.38 -9.38 9.94
CA ASN A 232 -7.27 -10.11 8.68
C ASN A 232 -6.91 -9.16 7.54
N SER A 233 -6.09 -9.63 6.63
CA SER A 233 -5.67 -8.80 5.50
C SER A 233 -5.70 -9.55 4.17
N VAL A 234 -6.01 -8.79 3.11
CA VAL A 234 -6.07 -9.24 1.71
C VAL A 234 -5.49 -8.14 0.82
N CYS A 235 -4.69 -8.50 -0.17
CA CYS A 235 -4.01 -7.56 -1.05
C CYS A 235 -4.20 -7.92 -2.51
N TYR A 236 -4.71 -6.96 -3.30
CA TYR A 236 -4.80 -7.00 -4.76
C TYR A 236 -3.59 -6.27 -5.34
N VAL A 237 -2.91 -6.90 -6.27
CA VAL A 237 -1.69 -6.37 -6.92
C VAL A 237 -1.79 -6.48 -8.42
N GLN A 238 -1.35 -5.46 -9.13
CA GLN A 238 -1.21 -5.46 -10.58
C GLN A 238 0.02 -4.65 -11.00
N ASP A 239 0.80 -5.19 -11.93
CA ASP A 239 1.96 -4.52 -12.53
C ASP A 239 2.92 -3.90 -11.50
N GLY A 240 3.27 -4.68 -10.46
CA GLY A 240 4.27 -4.30 -9.46
C GLY A 240 3.80 -3.21 -8.50
N GLN A 241 2.49 -3.03 -8.33
CA GLN A 241 1.92 -2.16 -7.30
C GLN A 241 0.66 -2.76 -6.68
N THR A 242 0.42 -2.46 -5.43
CA THR A 242 -0.89 -2.73 -4.82
C THR A 242 -1.94 -1.84 -5.44
N ILE A 243 -3.14 -2.38 -5.64
CA ILE A 243 -4.29 -1.62 -6.14
C ILE A 243 -5.46 -1.64 -5.16
N GLY A 244 -5.40 -2.50 -4.15
CA GLY A 244 -6.36 -2.55 -3.05
C GLY A 244 -5.83 -3.37 -1.89
N VAL A 245 -5.73 -2.77 -0.70
CA VAL A 245 -5.34 -3.44 0.54
C VAL A 245 -6.50 -3.34 1.52
N GLY A 246 -6.96 -4.48 2.01
CA GLY A 246 -7.87 -4.59 3.14
C GLY A 246 -7.11 -5.00 4.38
N ALA A 247 -7.31 -4.29 5.48
CA ALA A 247 -6.59 -4.49 6.74
C ALA A 247 -7.54 -4.48 7.94
N GLY A 248 -7.18 -5.21 9.00
CA GLY A 248 -7.83 -5.12 10.30
C GLY A 248 -9.28 -5.59 10.34
N GLN A 249 -9.72 -6.44 9.40
CA GLN A 249 -11.10 -6.90 9.36
C GLN A 249 -11.29 -8.20 10.15
N GLN A 250 -12.38 -8.29 10.91
CA GLN A 250 -12.70 -9.48 11.70
C GLN A 250 -13.20 -10.65 10.84
N SER A 251 -13.75 -10.37 9.65
CA SER A 251 -14.23 -11.38 8.72
C SER A 251 -13.42 -11.36 7.42
N ARG A 252 -12.98 -12.54 6.93
CA ARG A 252 -12.24 -12.68 5.68
C ARG A 252 -13.01 -12.12 4.49
N ILE A 253 -14.30 -12.40 4.39
CA ILE A 253 -15.10 -11.89 3.26
C ILE A 253 -15.24 -10.35 3.30
N HIS A 254 -15.38 -9.74 4.48
CA HIS A 254 -15.41 -8.28 4.58
C HIS A 254 -14.07 -7.67 4.15
N CYS A 255 -12.96 -8.31 4.51
CA CYS A 255 -11.63 -7.90 4.07
C CYS A 255 -11.48 -7.98 2.55
N THR A 256 -11.91 -9.11 1.95
CA THR A 256 -11.87 -9.30 0.48
C THR A 256 -12.75 -8.27 -0.25
N ARG A 257 -13.92 -7.94 0.31
CA ARG A 257 -14.82 -6.91 -0.25
C ARG A 257 -14.19 -5.51 -0.19
N LEU A 258 -13.63 -5.13 0.97
CA LEU A 258 -12.99 -3.84 1.15
C LEU A 258 -11.79 -3.65 0.22
N ALA A 259 -10.89 -4.63 0.20
CA ALA A 259 -9.72 -4.59 -0.70
C ALA A 259 -10.15 -4.58 -2.18
N GLY A 260 -11.17 -5.38 -2.54
CA GLY A 260 -11.70 -5.42 -3.90
C GLY A 260 -12.39 -4.11 -4.30
N GLN A 261 -13.09 -3.43 -3.40
CA GLN A 261 -13.68 -2.11 -3.69
C GLN A 261 -12.59 -1.08 -3.98
N LYS A 262 -11.50 -1.07 -3.21
CA LYS A 262 -10.35 -0.20 -3.47
C LYS A 262 -9.71 -0.51 -4.83
N ALA A 263 -9.55 -1.79 -5.17
CA ALA A 263 -9.05 -2.22 -6.46
C ALA A 263 -9.96 -1.78 -7.62
N ASP A 264 -11.28 -1.91 -7.47
CA ASP A 264 -12.26 -1.45 -8.44
C ASP A 264 -12.18 0.08 -8.62
N ASN A 265 -12.08 0.84 -7.54
CA ASN A 265 -11.91 2.30 -7.58
C ASN A 265 -10.61 2.70 -8.30
N TRP A 266 -9.51 1.99 -8.05
CA TRP A 266 -8.25 2.21 -8.77
C TRP A 266 -8.42 1.98 -10.27
N GLN A 267 -9.11 0.90 -10.68
CA GLN A 267 -9.40 0.62 -12.09
C GLN A 267 -10.32 1.67 -12.72
N LEU A 268 -11.33 2.15 -12.00
CA LEU A 268 -12.25 3.18 -12.50
C LEU A 268 -11.55 4.54 -12.72
N ARG A 269 -10.50 4.84 -11.98
CA ARG A 269 -9.68 6.05 -12.19
C ARG A 269 -8.97 6.07 -13.54
N HIS A 270 -8.82 4.92 -14.22
CA HIS A 270 -8.26 4.83 -15.58
C HIS A 270 -9.28 5.18 -16.67
N MET A 271 -10.57 5.28 -16.37
CA MET A 271 -11.59 5.60 -17.38
C MET A 271 -11.34 6.99 -17.98
N PRO A 272 -11.39 7.14 -19.32
CA PRO A 272 -11.26 8.46 -19.96
C PRO A 272 -12.20 9.50 -19.36
N LYS A 273 -13.45 9.12 -19.08
CA LYS A 273 -14.46 9.98 -18.45
C LYS A 273 -14.03 10.50 -17.06
N VAL A 274 -13.23 9.73 -16.31
CA VAL A 274 -12.68 10.14 -15.00
C VAL A 274 -11.39 10.94 -15.17
N LEU A 275 -10.51 10.51 -16.08
CA LEU A 275 -9.25 11.21 -16.38
C LEU A 275 -9.46 12.61 -16.98
N ASP A 276 -10.55 12.81 -17.71
CA ASP A 276 -10.88 14.05 -18.40
C ASP A 276 -11.90 14.92 -17.66
N LEU A 277 -12.13 14.67 -16.36
CA LEU A 277 -12.98 15.52 -15.53
C LEU A 277 -12.53 16.99 -15.61
N PRO A 278 -13.45 17.93 -15.90
CA PRO A 278 -13.15 19.33 -16.20
C PRO A 278 -12.90 20.15 -14.92
N PHE A 279 -11.85 19.79 -14.18
CA PHE A 279 -11.48 20.49 -12.95
C PHE A 279 -11.13 21.95 -13.19
N ARG A 280 -11.46 22.79 -12.23
CA ARG A 280 -10.96 24.17 -12.15
C ARG A 280 -9.44 24.15 -11.95
N GLU A 281 -8.75 25.17 -12.46
CA GLU A 281 -7.29 25.28 -12.33
C GLU A 281 -6.81 25.49 -10.90
N ASP A 282 -7.64 26.15 -10.08
CA ASP A 282 -7.33 26.50 -8.68
C ASP A 282 -7.59 25.35 -7.68
N ILE A 283 -8.10 24.22 -8.13
CA ILE A 283 -8.34 23.05 -7.27
C ILE A 283 -7.02 22.40 -6.83
N SER A 284 -6.86 22.23 -5.52
CA SER A 284 -5.73 21.50 -4.96
C SER A 284 -5.76 20.01 -5.29
N LYS A 285 -4.58 19.36 -5.33
CA LYS A 285 -4.50 17.90 -5.53
C LYS A 285 -5.38 17.09 -4.57
N PRO A 286 -5.36 17.34 -3.24
CA PRO A 286 -6.24 16.62 -2.31
C PRO A 286 -7.73 16.76 -2.64
N ASN A 287 -8.16 17.97 -3.04
CA ASN A 287 -9.56 18.20 -3.40
C ASN A 287 -9.92 17.49 -4.71
N ARG A 288 -8.99 17.43 -5.69
CA ARG A 288 -9.19 16.62 -6.91
C ARG A 288 -9.35 15.14 -6.57
N ASP A 289 -8.46 14.59 -5.74
CA ASP A 289 -8.54 13.18 -5.33
C ASP A 289 -9.84 12.86 -4.62
N ASN A 290 -10.29 13.74 -3.71
CA ASN A 290 -11.57 13.60 -3.03
C ASN A 290 -12.75 13.67 -4.02
N ALA A 291 -12.75 14.64 -4.92
CA ALA A 291 -13.82 14.78 -5.92
C ALA A 291 -13.88 13.57 -6.87
N ILE A 292 -12.73 13.00 -7.27
CA ILE A 292 -12.70 11.77 -8.06
C ILE A 292 -13.28 10.60 -7.26
N ASP A 293 -12.91 10.46 -5.99
CA ASP A 293 -13.39 9.37 -5.14
C ASP A 293 -14.91 9.42 -4.98
N VAL A 294 -15.47 10.59 -4.71
CA VAL A 294 -16.92 10.82 -4.63
C VAL A 294 -17.60 10.57 -5.99
N TYR A 295 -17.01 11.07 -7.09
CA TYR A 295 -17.57 10.92 -8.43
C TYR A 295 -17.67 9.46 -8.88
N ILE A 296 -16.67 8.64 -8.55
CA ILE A 296 -16.70 7.19 -8.86
C ILE A 296 -17.45 6.37 -7.80
N GLY A 297 -17.76 6.97 -6.65
CA GLY A 297 -18.45 6.35 -5.53
C GLY A 297 -19.95 6.14 -5.75
N ASP A 298 -20.68 6.00 -4.65
CA ASP A 298 -22.11 5.72 -4.63
C ASP A 298 -22.97 6.99 -4.54
N THR A 299 -22.39 8.14 -4.18
CA THR A 299 -23.07 9.43 -4.00
C THR A 299 -22.41 10.54 -4.86
N PRO A 300 -22.31 10.38 -6.20
CA PRO A 300 -21.66 11.37 -7.06
C PRO A 300 -22.35 12.75 -7.00
N GLU A 301 -23.61 12.81 -6.63
CA GLU A 301 -24.38 14.07 -6.43
C GLU A 301 -23.73 15.01 -5.41
N ASP A 302 -22.98 14.49 -4.45
CA ASP A 302 -22.27 15.30 -3.45
C ASP A 302 -21.17 16.20 -4.07
N VAL A 303 -20.77 15.94 -5.33
CA VAL A 303 -19.74 16.71 -6.03
C VAL A 303 -20.20 17.22 -7.41
N ILE A 304 -21.21 16.59 -8.03
CA ILE A 304 -21.73 17.02 -9.35
C ILE A 304 -23.18 17.51 -9.31
N GLY A 305 -23.82 17.56 -8.13
CA GLY A 305 -25.17 18.11 -7.97
C GLY A 305 -25.28 19.58 -8.39
N ASP A 306 -26.48 20.05 -8.76
CA ASP A 306 -26.72 21.37 -9.35
C ASP A 306 -26.24 22.54 -8.51
N ASP A 307 -26.21 22.39 -7.19
CA ASP A 307 -25.84 23.40 -6.20
C ASP A 307 -24.34 23.38 -5.82
N VAL A 308 -23.59 22.33 -6.19
CA VAL A 308 -22.21 22.14 -5.72
C VAL A 308 -21.15 21.97 -6.82
N TRP A 309 -21.50 21.53 -8.03
CA TRP A 309 -20.52 21.19 -9.06
C TRP A 309 -19.57 22.34 -9.42
N ALA A 310 -20.06 23.58 -9.40
CA ALA A 310 -19.28 24.76 -9.80
C ALA A 310 -18.13 25.10 -8.83
N GLU A 311 -18.12 24.54 -7.62
CA GLU A 311 -17.03 24.68 -6.69
C GLU A 311 -15.78 23.90 -7.14
N THR A 312 -15.99 22.83 -7.91
CA THR A 312 -14.94 21.86 -8.27
C THR A 312 -14.62 21.85 -9.76
N PHE A 313 -15.65 22.03 -10.61
CA PHE A 313 -15.52 21.86 -12.05
C PHE A 313 -15.81 23.16 -12.84
N THR A 314 -15.28 23.24 -14.06
CA THR A 314 -15.58 24.34 -15.00
C THR A 314 -16.87 24.12 -15.77
N VAL A 315 -17.28 22.86 -15.90
CA VAL A 315 -18.54 22.40 -16.52
C VAL A 315 -19.06 21.24 -15.70
N GLN A 316 -20.37 21.16 -15.49
CA GLN A 316 -21.00 20.07 -14.74
C GLN A 316 -20.75 18.73 -15.46
N PRO A 317 -20.05 17.77 -14.81
CA PRO A 317 -19.81 16.46 -15.39
C PRO A 317 -21.09 15.62 -15.41
N ALA A 318 -21.26 14.82 -16.48
CA ALA A 318 -22.29 13.80 -16.49
C ALA A 318 -21.94 12.67 -15.49
N PRO A 319 -22.89 12.12 -14.73
CA PRO A 319 -22.63 11.05 -13.77
C PRO A 319 -22.07 9.80 -14.44
N LEU A 320 -21.22 9.08 -13.74
CA LEU A 320 -20.70 7.76 -14.14
C LEU A 320 -21.73 6.69 -13.76
N THR A 321 -22.39 6.08 -14.77
CA THR A 321 -23.46 5.12 -14.51
C THR A 321 -22.95 3.77 -14.02
N ALA A 322 -23.82 3.01 -13.35
CA ALA A 322 -23.51 1.64 -12.90
C ALA A 322 -23.16 0.72 -14.09
N GLU A 323 -23.81 0.90 -15.23
CA GLU A 323 -23.56 0.16 -16.46
C GLU A 323 -22.17 0.49 -17.03
N GLU A 324 -21.77 1.76 -17.06
CA GLU A 324 -20.41 2.18 -17.48
C GLU A 324 -19.35 1.57 -16.58
N LYS A 325 -19.52 1.66 -15.24
CA LYS A 325 -18.61 1.05 -14.26
C LYS A 325 -18.48 -0.45 -14.49
N LYS A 326 -19.61 -1.15 -14.60
CA LYS A 326 -19.65 -2.62 -14.83
C LYS A 326 -18.99 -3.01 -16.15
N ALA A 327 -19.29 -2.29 -17.23
CA ALA A 327 -18.70 -2.53 -18.55
C ALA A 327 -17.18 -2.32 -18.56
N TRP A 328 -16.67 -1.35 -17.79
CA TRP A 328 -15.24 -1.11 -17.64
C TRP A 328 -14.58 -2.23 -16.83
N LEU A 329 -15.09 -2.51 -15.63
CA LEU A 329 -14.53 -3.51 -14.72
C LEU A 329 -14.57 -4.92 -15.30
N SER A 330 -15.54 -5.24 -16.17
CA SER A 330 -15.62 -6.55 -16.84
C SER A 330 -14.45 -6.85 -17.77
N LYS A 331 -13.68 -5.83 -18.19
CA LYS A 331 -12.49 -5.96 -19.06
C LYS A 331 -11.20 -6.13 -18.26
N VAL A 332 -11.25 -5.89 -16.96
CA VAL A 332 -10.07 -5.99 -16.08
C VAL A 332 -9.68 -7.46 -15.93
N THR A 333 -8.39 -7.74 -16.08
CA THR A 333 -7.80 -9.08 -15.96
C THR A 333 -6.37 -9.00 -15.44
N ASN A 334 -5.74 -10.15 -15.20
CA ASN A 334 -4.35 -10.28 -14.73
C ASN A 334 -4.06 -9.64 -13.37
N VAL A 335 -5.07 -9.46 -12.54
CA VAL A 335 -4.88 -9.04 -11.15
C VAL A 335 -4.46 -10.26 -10.32
N ALA A 336 -3.45 -10.07 -9.46
CA ALA A 336 -3.02 -11.04 -8.46
C ALA A 336 -3.66 -10.75 -7.11
N LEU A 337 -3.95 -11.79 -6.35
CA LEU A 337 -4.54 -11.70 -5.00
C LEU A 337 -3.74 -12.52 -4.01
N GLY A 338 -3.34 -11.91 -2.90
CA GLY A 338 -2.81 -12.59 -1.72
C GLY A 338 -3.76 -12.51 -0.53
N SER A 339 -3.69 -13.52 0.33
CA SER A 339 -4.41 -13.53 1.61
C SER A 339 -3.47 -13.99 2.73
N ASP A 340 -3.50 -13.31 3.87
CA ASP A 340 -2.65 -13.62 5.05
C ASP A 340 -3.06 -14.93 5.77
N ALA A 341 -4.26 -15.45 5.48
CA ALA A 341 -4.75 -16.75 5.93
C ALA A 341 -5.65 -17.40 4.85
N PHE A 342 -6.14 -18.61 5.09
CA PHE A 342 -6.99 -19.32 4.13
C PHE A 342 -8.32 -18.61 3.87
N PHE A 343 -8.86 -18.79 2.68
CA PHE A 343 -10.24 -18.42 2.35
C PHE A 343 -11.20 -19.48 2.86
N PRO A 344 -12.14 -19.15 3.75
CA PRO A 344 -13.04 -20.15 4.35
C PRO A 344 -14.12 -20.66 3.36
N PHE A 345 -14.44 -19.87 2.31
CA PHE A 345 -15.51 -20.19 1.35
C PHE A 345 -15.16 -19.66 -0.05
N GLY A 346 -15.80 -20.24 -1.07
CA GLY A 346 -15.64 -19.84 -2.47
C GLY A 346 -16.16 -18.42 -2.80
N ASP A 347 -16.99 -17.82 -1.96
CA ASP A 347 -17.51 -16.44 -2.14
C ASP A 347 -16.39 -15.37 -2.18
N ASN A 348 -15.27 -15.62 -1.49
CA ASN A 348 -14.09 -14.77 -1.56
C ASN A 348 -13.49 -14.76 -2.97
N ILE A 349 -13.45 -15.93 -3.63
CA ILE A 349 -12.94 -16.05 -4.99
C ILE A 349 -13.93 -15.42 -5.99
N GLU A 350 -15.26 -15.62 -5.79
CA GLU A 350 -16.29 -14.95 -6.59
C GLU A 350 -16.15 -13.42 -6.51
N ARG A 351 -15.90 -12.87 -5.30
CA ARG A 351 -15.66 -11.43 -5.14
C ARG A 351 -14.39 -10.99 -5.86
N ALA A 352 -13.32 -11.73 -5.68
CA ALA A 352 -12.02 -11.41 -6.28
C ALA A 352 -12.09 -11.41 -7.82
N ARG A 353 -12.79 -12.38 -8.40
CA ARG A 353 -12.96 -12.49 -9.85
C ARG A 353 -13.61 -11.26 -10.47
N ARG A 354 -14.55 -10.61 -9.77
CA ARG A 354 -15.22 -9.37 -10.23
C ARG A 354 -14.23 -8.19 -10.39
N SER A 355 -13.12 -8.22 -9.65
CA SER A 355 -12.02 -7.23 -9.76
C SER A 355 -10.88 -7.70 -10.68
N GLY A 356 -11.13 -8.67 -11.57
CA GLY A 356 -10.17 -9.12 -12.58
C GLY A 356 -9.08 -10.08 -12.08
N VAL A 357 -9.22 -10.67 -10.89
CA VAL A 357 -8.25 -11.62 -10.34
C VAL A 357 -8.22 -12.90 -11.16
N THR A 358 -7.01 -13.30 -11.56
CA THR A 358 -6.74 -14.53 -12.32
C THR A 358 -5.66 -15.41 -11.67
N ALA A 359 -4.93 -14.87 -10.69
CA ALA A 359 -3.91 -15.60 -9.94
C ALA A 359 -4.05 -15.30 -8.44
N ILE A 360 -3.99 -16.34 -7.61
CA ILE A 360 -4.25 -16.27 -6.17
C ILE A 360 -3.16 -17.02 -5.41
N VAL A 361 -2.76 -16.46 -4.25
CA VAL A 361 -1.91 -17.15 -3.28
C VAL A 361 -2.51 -17.03 -1.87
N GLN A 362 -2.58 -18.14 -1.16
CA GLN A 362 -3.06 -18.25 0.21
C GLN A 362 -2.40 -19.43 0.92
N PRO A 363 -2.46 -19.51 2.26
CA PRO A 363 -1.88 -20.64 2.99
C PRO A 363 -2.46 -22.01 2.66
N GLY A 364 -3.76 -22.10 2.38
CA GLY A 364 -4.51 -23.37 2.42
C GLY A 364 -4.79 -23.83 3.85
N GLY A 365 -5.38 -25.00 4.02
CA GLY A 365 -5.68 -25.62 5.31
C GLY A 365 -7.10 -25.36 5.81
N SER A 366 -8.00 -24.82 4.98
CA SER A 366 -9.43 -24.77 5.27
C SER A 366 -10.07 -26.17 5.04
N ILE A 367 -11.03 -26.51 5.89
CA ILE A 367 -11.88 -27.72 5.68
C ILE A 367 -12.62 -27.65 4.32
N ARG A 368 -12.77 -26.45 3.77
CA ARG A 368 -13.48 -26.16 2.51
C ARG A 368 -12.57 -25.65 1.39
N ASP A 369 -11.30 -26.03 1.40
CA ASP A 369 -10.35 -25.68 0.32
C ASP A 369 -10.85 -26.16 -1.05
N ASP A 370 -11.56 -27.31 -1.10
CA ASP A 370 -12.22 -27.85 -2.28
C ASP A 370 -13.17 -26.85 -2.96
N GLN A 371 -13.94 -26.08 -2.18
CA GLN A 371 -14.84 -25.06 -2.72
C GLN A 371 -14.08 -23.89 -3.35
N GLY A 372 -13.00 -23.44 -2.73
CA GLY A 372 -12.11 -22.41 -3.27
C GLY A 372 -11.46 -22.86 -4.59
N ILE A 373 -10.94 -24.08 -4.61
CA ILE A 373 -10.32 -24.69 -5.81
C ILE A 373 -11.35 -24.84 -6.94
N ALA A 374 -12.54 -25.38 -6.63
CA ALA A 374 -13.62 -25.53 -7.61
C ALA A 374 -14.05 -24.18 -8.20
N THR A 375 -14.13 -23.14 -7.38
CA THR A 375 -14.47 -21.78 -7.84
C THR A 375 -13.36 -21.21 -8.75
N CYS A 376 -12.10 -21.41 -8.42
CA CYS A 376 -10.98 -21.02 -9.29
C CYS A 376 -11.03 -21.77 -10.64
N ASN A 377 -11.26 -23.09 -10.63
CA ASN A 377 -11.35 -23.93 -11.84
C ASN A 377 -12.50 -23.47 -12.74
N LYS A 378 -13.66 -23.12 -12.16
CA LYS A 378 -14.80 -22.55 -12.88
C LYS A 378 -14.42 -21.34 -13.75
N TYR A 379 -13.47 -20.52 -13.27
CA TYR A 379 -13.05 -19.31 -13.96
C TYR A 379 -11.68 -19.42 -14.64
N GLY A 380 -11.05 -20.59 -14.64
CA GLY A 380 -9.71 -20.81 -15.18
C GLY A 380 -8.61 -20.03 -14.44
N SER A 381 -8.86 -19.62 -13.19
CA SER A 381 -7.87 -18.93 -12.35
C SER A 381 -6.88 -19.92 -11.76
N ALA A 382 -5.62 -19.48 -11.57
CA ALA A 382 -4.60 -20.26 -10.88
C ALA A 382 -4.59 -19.93 -9.38
N MET A 383 -4.44 -20.96 -8.53
CA MET A 383 -4.27 -20.78 -7.08
C MET A 383 -3.09 -21.61 -6.58
N ALA A 384 -2.21 -20.96 -5.82
CA ALA A 384 -1.12 -21.61 -5.08
C ALA A 384 -1.40 -21.61 -3.58
N PHE A 385 -1.07 -22.71 -2.91
CA PHE A 385 -1.02 -22.80 -1.45
C PHE A 385 0.42 -22.64 -0.98
N CYS A 386 0.70 -21.53 -0.29
CA CYS A 386 2.03 -21.25 0.26
C CYS A 386 2.30 -21.96 1.59
N GLY A 387 1.27 -22.53 2.25
CA GLY A 387 1.41 -23.26 3.52
C GLY A 387 1.73 -22.39 4.76
N ILE A 388 1.81 -21.07 4.60
CA ILE A 388 2.27 -20.15 5.65
C ILE A 388 1.23 -19.06 5.91
N ARG A 389 0.81 -18.96 7.17
CA ARG A 389 -0.04 -17.86 7.66
C ARG A 389 0.81 -16.64 7.99
N LEU A 390 0.36 -15.46 7.59
CA LEU A 390 1.07 -14.19 7.75
C LEU A 390 0.34 -13.20 8.69
N PHE A 391 -0.24 -13.68 9.77
CA PHE A 391 -0.92 -12.80 10.72
C PHE A 391 0.03 -11.76 11.31
N HIS A 392 -0.44 -10.52 11.36
CA HIS A 392 0.24 -9.37 11.92
C HIS A 392 -0.71 -8.61 12.86
N HIS A 393 -0.32 -8.46 14.13
CA HIS A 393 -1.14 -7.84 15.18
C HIS A 393 -0.37 -6.82 16.00
#